data_7baa528495386dfa0d3b007aca1c10a0
#
_entry.id   7baa528495386dfa0d3b007aca1c10a0
#
_cell.length_a   1.000
_cell.length_b   1.000
_cell.length_c   1.000
_cell.angle_alpha   90.00
_cell.angle_beta   90.00
_cell.angle_gamma   90.00
#
_symmetry.space_group_name_H-M   'P 1'
#
loop_
_entity.id
_entity.type
_entity.pdbx_description
1 polymer ?
#
loop_
_entity_poly.entity_id
_entity_poly.type
_entity_poly.pdbx_seq_one_letter_code
_entity_poly.pdbx_strand_id
1 'polypeptide(L)'
;MRNINEALHEHLAEVLKIYPEDQILGVFAYGSMNYGTYIKGISDVDTKAIIIPTFRELCLNDKPVSREIHFENGEHCEIKDIREIVKMFKKQSINFLEILFTEYCWLNPMYKVLWKIYFCQFKEDIVRFDENKAWQSVIGQAIHTLKQNPTNGKQISNGYRLLYFLEQYKEGKPYLECIKPTEENLATLLQFKKCSCLSANYAKDLIERFEEMKEFRFPKKDNSKLNNWLNNGIEYSIRHLDNIRKEPWRWKYDGESDLSETK
;
A
#
# COMPACT_ATOMS: atom_id res chain seq x y z
N MET A 1 20.05 -8.98 -9.29
CA MET A 1 18.95 -8.38 -8.51
C MET A 1 17.86 -8.14 -9.53
N ARG A 2 16.63 -8.66 -9.34
CA ARG A 2 15.53 -8.20 -10.21
C ARG A 2 15.39 -6.71 -9.96
N ASN A 3 15.41 -5.92 -11.01
CA ASN A 3 15.25 -4.49 -10.91
C ASN A 3 13.77 -4.22 -10.58
N ILE A 4 13.51 -3.50 -9.50
CA ILE A 4 12.14 -3.15 -9.09
C ILE A 4 11.39 -2.41 -10.20
N ASN A 5 12.10 -1.58 -10.96
CA ASN A 5 11.49 -0.85 -12.08
C ASN A 5 11.08 -1.80 -13.21
N GLU A 6 11.84 -2.87 -13.48
CA GLU A 6 11.46 -3.91 -14.44
C GLU A 6 10.19 -4.63 -13.98
N ALA A 7 10.11 -5.01 -12.70
CA ALA A 7 8.91 -5.62 -12.13
C ALA A 7 7.69 -4.70 -12.23
N LEU A 8 7.84 -3.41 -11.90
CA LEU A 8 6.78 -2.41 -12.03
C LEU A 8 6.29 -2.26 -13.47
N HIS A 9 7.20 -2.24 -14.46
CA HIS A 9 6.84 -2.16 -15.87
C HIS A 9 6.13 -3.42 -16.38
N GLU A 10 6.57 -4.61 -15.96
CA GLU A 10 5.90 -5.86 -16.30
C GLU A 10 4.49 -5.92 -15.70
N HIS A 11 4.33 -5.54 -14.42
CA HIS A 11 3.03 -5.49 -13.78
C HIS A 11 2.11 -4.47 -14.44
N LEU A 12 2.62 -3.28 -14.78
CA LEU A 12 1.88 -2.27 -15.54
C LEU A 12 1.45 -2.81 -16.91
N ALA A 13 2.33 -3.51 -17.64
CA ALA A 13 2.01 -4.08 -18.94
C ALA A 13 0.84 -5.08 -18.86
N GLU A 14 0.77 -5.89 -17.80
CA GLU A 14 -0.38 -6.79 -17.60
C GLU A 14 -1.66 -6.04 -17.26
N VAL A 15 -1.57 -4.97 -16.46
CA VAL A 15 -2.72 -4.11 -16.15
C VAL A 15 -3.24 -3.41 -17.41
N LEU A 16 -2.35 -2.95 -18.31
CA LEU A 16 -2.68 -2.31 -19.59
C LEU A 16 -3.40 -3.24 -20.58
N LYS A 17 -3.25 -4.56 -20.47
CA LYS A 17 -4.04 -5.52 -21.27
C LYS A 17 -5.53 -5.53 -20.87
N ILE A 18 -5.85 -5.05 -19.67
CA ILE A 18 -7.20 -5.12 -19.10
C ILE A 18 -7.88 -3.74 -19.07
N TYR A 19 -7.09 -2.70 -18.77
CA TYR A 19 -7.57 -1.33 -18.62
C TYR A 19 -6.80 -0.38 -19.52
N PRO A 20 -7.46 0.58 -20.17
CA PRO A 20 -6.78 1.63 -20.92
C PRO A 20 -5.95 2.51 -19.97
N GLU A 21 -4.86 3.05 -20.49
CA GLU A 21 -3.89 3.82 -19.70
C GLU A 21 -4.53 5.00 -18.95
N ASP A 22 -5.49 5.68 -19.60
CA ASP A 22 -6.21 6.81 -19.00
C ASP A 22 -7.05 6.44 -17.76
N GLN A 23 -7.38 5.17 -17.57
CA GLN A 23 -8.04 4.68 -16.35
C GLN A 23 -7.06 4.27 -15.25
N ILE A 24 -5.77 4.10 -15.53
CA ILE A 24 -4.79 3.68 -14.54
C ILE A 24 -4.21 4.91 -13.87
N LEU A 25 -4.50 5.10 -12.57
CA LEU A 25 -3.90 6.17 -11.78
C LEU A 25 -2.41 5.89 -11.53
N GLY A 26 -2.07 4.66 -11.17
CA GLY A 26 -0.70 4.25 -10.93
C GLY A 26 -0.57 2.80 -10.49
N VAL A 27 0.69 2.31 -10.47
CA VAL A 27 1.10 1.00 -9.97
C VAL A 27 2.15 1.21 -8.90
N PHE A 28 1.94 0.69 -7.71
CA PHE A 28 2.71 0.95 -6.50
C PHE A 28 3.23 -0.35 -5.91
N ALA A 29 4.53 -0.46 -5.69
CA ALA A 29 5.08 -1.57 -4.93
C ALA A 29 4.76 -1.44 -3.44
N TYR A 30 4.57 -2.58 -2.76
CA TYR A 30 4.35 -2.63 -1.32
C TYR A 30 5.12 -3.80 -0.69
N GLY A 31 5.06 -3.91 0.64
CA GLY A 31 5.66 -5.02 1.37
C GLY A 31 7.17 -4.89 1.56
N SER A 32 7.91 -5.99 1.39
CA SER A 32 9.31 -6.11 1.79
C SER A 32 10.25 -5.09 1.16
N MET A 33 9.92 -4.55 -0.02
CA MET A 33 10.69 -3.48 -0.66
C MET A 33 10.64 -2.19 0.17
N ASN A 34 9.46 -1.81 0.64
CA ASN A 34 9.26 -0.59 1.43
C ASN A 34 9.91 -0.67 2.81
N TYR A 35 10.03 -1.88 3.37
CA TYR A 35 10.61 -2.09 4.70
C TYR A 35 12.13 -2.28 4.70
N GLY A 36 12.76 -2.43 3.52
CA GLY A 36 14.17 -2.82 3.40
C GLY A 36 14.43 -4.30 3.74
N THR A 37 13.39 -5.12 3.88
CA THR A 37 13.51 -6.55 4.20
C THR A 37 13.46 -7.46 2.96
N TYR A 38 13.65 -6.90 1.77
CA TYR A 38 13.69 -7.66 0.52
C TYR A 38 14.95 -8.53 0.45
N ILE A 39 14.77 -9.82 0.16
CA ILE A 39 15.87 -10.77 -0.07
C ILE A 39 15.65 -11.40 -1.43
N LYS A 40 16.65 -11.26 -2.32
CA LYS A 40 16.62 -11.88 -3.66
C LYS A 40 16.43 -13.40 -3.56
N GLY A 41 15.47 -13.95 -4.32
CA GLY A 41 15.17 -15.38 -4.34
C GLY A 41 14.31 -15.89 -3.19
N ILE A 42 13.95 -15.02 -2.23
CA ILE A 42 13.05 -15.35 -1.10
C ILE A 42 11.83 -14.42 -1.09
N SER A 43 12.03 -13.16 -1.48
CA SER A 43 10.97 -12.15 -1.48
C SER A 43 10.43 -11.93 -2.87
N ASP A 44 9.12 -11.84 -2.97
CA ASP A 44 8.38 -11.49 -4.18
C ASP A 44 8.27 -9.95 -4.28
N VAL A 45 8.06 -9.44 -5.49
CA VAL A 45 7.70 -8.03 -5.71
C VAL A 45 6.20 -7.97 -5.94
N ASP A 46 5.49 -7.46 -4.96
CA ASP A 46 4.04 -7.33 -5.02
C ASP A 46 3.65 -5.88 -5.28
N THR A 47 2.61 -5.66 -6.10
CA THR A 47 2.16 -4.34 -6.46
C THR A 47 0.66 -4.15 -6.27
N LYS A 48 0.24 -2.88 -6.17
CA LYS A 48 -1.15 -2.47 -6.21
C LYS A 48 -1.35 -1.50 -7.36
N ALA A 49 -2.27 -1.83 -8.26
CA ALA A 49 -2.71 -0.93 -9.31
C ALA A 49 -4.02 -0.23 -8.89
N ILE A 50 -4.06 1.08 -9.04
CA ILE A 50 -5.24 1.89 -8.77
C ILE A 50 -5.85 2.27 -10.09
N ILE A 51 -7.14 1.97 -10.28
CA ILE A 51 -7.90 2.36 -11.46
C ILE A 51 -9.02 3.34 -11.11
N ILE A 52 -9.32 4.22 -12.07
CA ILE A 52 -10.40 5.20 -11.97
C ILE A 52 -11.59 4.66 -12.76
N PRO A 53 -12.77 4.49 -12.14
CA PRO A 53 -13.96 4.06 -12.83
C PRO A 53 -14.45 5.17 -13.79
N THR A 54 -14.99 4.76 -14.92
CA THR A 54 -15.65 5.68 -15.85
C THR A 54 -16.99 6.18 -15.29
N PHE A 55 -17.43 7.34 -15.75
CA PHE A 55 -18.77 7.84 -15.41
C PHE A 55 -19.87 6.86 -15.81
N ARG A 56 -19.69 6.16 -16.94
CA ARG A 56 -20.63 5.11 -17.41
C ARG A 56 -20.74 3.96 -16.41
N GLU A 57 -19.62 3.43 -15.92
CA GLU A 57 -19.59 2.35 -14.92
C GLU A 57 -20.30 2.77 -13.62
N LEU A 58 -20.18 4.05 -13.23
CA LEU A 58 -20.89 4.58 -12.08
C LEU A 58 -22.41 4.68 -12.32
N CYS A 59 -22.82 5.19 -13.49
CA CYS A 59 -24.25 5.31 -13.85
C CYS A 59 -24.93 3.95 -13.96
N LEU A 60 -24.21 2.92 -14.38
CA LEU A 60 -24.70 1.54 -14.47
C LEU A 60 -24.64 0.80 -13.12
N ASN A 61 -24.15 1.47 -12.08
CA ASN A 61 -23.96 0.92 -10.73
C ASN A 61 -23.05 -0.31 -10.71
N ASP A 62 -22.04 -0.32 -11.57
CA ASP A 62 -21.06 -1.40 -11.62
C ASP A 62 -20.28 -1.48 -10.30
N LYS A 63 -20.05 -2.69 -9.82
CA LYS A 63 -19.31 -2.93 -8.57
C LYS A 63 -17.89 -2.39 -8.70
N PRO A 64 -17.35 -1.79 -7.63
CA PRO A 64 -15.94 -1.41 -7.60
C PRO A 64 -15.04 -2.58 -7.92
N VAL A 65 -14.06 -2.35 -8.78
CA VAL A 65 -13.11 -3.40 -9.18
C VAL A 65 -12.25 -3.82 -7.99
N SER A 66 -12.12 -5.12 -7.81
CA SER A 66 -11.18 -5.77 -6.89
C SER A 66 -10.80 -7.11 -7.49
N ARG A 67 -9.59 -7.21 -8.06
CA ARG A 67 -9.07 -8.41 -8.71
C ARG A 67 -7.57 -8.53 -8.54
N GLU A 68 -7.02 -9.69 -8.78
CA GLU A 68 -5.60 -9.97 -8.71
C GLU A 68 -5.10 -10.57 -10.04
N ILE A 69 -3.87 -10.23 -10.40
CA ILE A 69 -3.08 -10.87 -11.44
C ILE A 69 -1.96 -11.61 -10.74
N HIS A 70 -1.83 -12.90 -10.99
CA HIS A 70 -0.75 -13.74 -10.49
C HIS A 70 0.24 -14.01 -11.62
N PHE A 71 1.53 -13.85 -11.33
CA PHE A 71 2.63 -14.06 -12.25
C PHE A 71 3.25 -15.44 -12.01
N GLU A 72 3.85 -16.04 -13.05
CA GLU A 72 4.49 -17.36 -12.95
C GLU A 72 5.63 -17.43 -11.93
N ASN A 73 6.26 -16.30 -11.65
CA ASN A 73 7.35 -16.17 -10.67
C ASN A 73 6.87 -16.02 -9.21
N GLY A 74 5.57 -16.13 -8.94
CA GLY A 74 4.96 -16.01 -7.62
C GLY A 74 4.60 -14.60 -7.20
N GLU A 75 4.97 -13.57 -7.98
CA GLU A 75 4.57 -12.19 -7.74
C GLU A 75 3.09 -11.98 -8.05
N HIS A 76 2.49 -10.90 -7.51
CA HIS A 76 1.12 -10.56 -7.85
C HIS A 76 0.89 -9.04 -7.92
N CYS A 77 -0.14 -8.67 -8.70
CA CYS A 77 -0.63 -7.31 -8.77
C CYS A 77 -2.10 -7.26 -8.36
N GLU A 78 -2.38 -6.59 -7.26
CA GLU A 78 -3.74 -6.37 -6.80
C GLU A 78 -4.31 -5.10 -7.45
N ILE A 79 -5.35 -5.23 -8.27
CA ILE A 79 -6.01 -4.12 -8.96
C ILE A 79 -7.25 -3.71 -8.19
N LYS A 80 -7.32 -2.44 -7.79
CA LYS A 80 -8.48 -1.89 -7.11
C LYS A 80 -8.91 -0.54 -7.68
N ASP A 81 -10.21 -0.37 -7.71
CA ASP A 81 -10.88 0.90 -7.93
C ASP A 81 -10.53 1.91 -6.84
N ILE A 82 -10.38 3.18 -7.19
CA ILE A 82 -10.07 4.28 -6.26
C ILE A 82 -11.04 4.32 -5.07
N ARG A 83 -12.31 3.96 -5.26
CA ARG A 83 -13.33 3.88 -4.20
C ARG A 83 -12.97 2.83 -3.15
N GLU A 84 -12.45 1.67 -3.57
CA GLU A 84 -11.98 0.62 -2.67
C GLU A 84 -10.66 1.01 -1.99
N ILE A 85 -9.74 1.69 -2.69
CA ILE A 85 -8.50 2.19 -2.10
C ILE A 85 -8.80 3.13 -0.93
N VAL A 86 -9.66 4.14 -1.15
CA VAL A 86 -10.03 5.09 -0.08
C VAL A 86 -10.75 4.37 1.07
N LYS A 87 -11.56 3.36 0.76
CA LYS A 87 -12.19 2.51 1.78
C LYS A 87 -11.14 1.72 2.60
N MET A 88 -10.08 1.21 1.94
CA MET A 88 -8.98 0.53 2.64
C MET A 88 -8.17 1.51 3.51
N PHE A 89 -7.97 2.76 3.07
CA PHE A 89 -7.37 3.81 3.89
C PHE A 89 -8.21 4.06 5.16
N LYS A 90 -9.52 4.22 5.04
CA LYS A 90 -10.44 4.40 6.18
C LYS A 90 -10.54 3.15 7.08
N LYS A 91 -10.30 1.96 6.54
CA LYS A 91 -10.18 0.71 7.31
C LYS A 91 -8.82 0.55 7.96
N GLN A 92 -7.88 1.43 7.68
CA GLN A 92 -6.51 1.39 8.19
C GLN A 92 -5.79 0.08 7.85
N SER A 93 -5.97 -0.40 6.62
CA SER A 93 -5.25 -1.58 6.13
C SER A 93 -3.80 -1.23 5.83
N ILE A 94 -2.86 -1.73 6.64
CA ILE A 94 -1.43 -1.39 6.56
C ILE A 94 -0.86 -1.59 5.15
N ASN A 95 -1.20 -2.69 4.48
CA ASN A 95 -0.71 -3.00 3.13
C ASN A 95 -1.21 -2.01 2.06
N PHE A 96 -2.28 -1.25 2.34
CA PHE A 96 -2.77 -0.19 1.46
C PHE A 96 -2.20 1.17 1.85
N LEU A 97 -2.03 1.42 3.15
CA LEU A 97 -1.46 2.68 3.62
C LEU A 97 -0.01 2.89 3.15
N GLU A 98 0.74 1.81 3.00
CA GLU A 98 2.13 1.84 2.53
C GLU A 98 2.31 2.48 1.15
N ILE A 99 1.31 2.36 0.25
CA ILE A 99 1.43 2.95 -1.09
C ILE A 99 1.52 4.48 -1.09
N LEU A 100 1.13 5.13 0.01
CA LEU A 100 1.27 6.57 0.20
C LEU A 100 2.73 7.00 0.46
N PHE A 101 3.61 6.05 0.80
CA PHE A 101 4.99 6.28 1.22
C PHE A 101 6.02 5.57 0.35
N THR A 102 5.58 4.73 -0.59
CA THR A 102 6.52 4.02 -1.47
C THR A 102 7.19 4.96 -2.47
N GLU A 103 8.50 4.78 -2.65
CA GLU A 103 9.28 5.44 -3.71
C GLU A 103 9.25 4.61 -5.01
N TYR A 104 8.79 3.36 -4.92
CA TYR A 104 8.73 2.41 -6.02
C TYR A 104 7.34 2.40 -6.63
N CYS A 105 7.10 3.32 -7.55
CA CYS A 105 5.81 3.41 -8.24
C CYS A 105 5.96 3.91 -9.67
N TRP A 106 5.05 3.47 -10.52
CA TRP A 106 4.70 4.17 -11.73
C TRP A 106 3.42 4.96 -11.46
N LEU A 107 3.48 6.27 -11.60
CA LEU A 107 2.33 7.16 -11.44
C LEU A 107 2.03 7.79 -12.78
N ASN A 108 0.79 7.62 -13.26
CA ASN A 108 0.37 8.19 -14.52
C ASN A 108 0.48 9.73 -14.46
N PRO A 109 1.20 10.37 -15.40
CA PRO A 109 1.41 11.82 -15.44
C PRO A 109 0.09 12.60 -15.33
N MET A 110 -0.99 12.11 -15.95
CA MET A 110 -2.32 12.73 -15.92
C MET A 110 -2.90 12.86 -14.50
N TYR A 111 -2.52 11.97 -13.57
CA TYR A 111 -3.04 11.96 -12.20
C TYR A 111 -2.03 12.45 -11.15
N LYS A 112 -0.80 12.78 -11.56
CA LYS A 112 0.30 13.13 -10.63
C LYS A 112 -0.08 14.28 -9.67
N VAL A 113 -0.64 15.35 -10.21
CA VAL A 113 -1.05 16.52 -9.41
C VAL A 113 -2.19 16.15 -8.45
N LEU A 114 -3.18 15.41 -8.93
CA LEU A 114 -4.33 14.97 -8.16
C LEU A 114 -3.89 14.04 -7.02
N TRP A 115 -3.05 13.04 -7.31
CA TRP A 115 -2.49 12.14 -6.30
C TRP A 115 -1.73 12.91 -5.22
N LYS A 116 -0.90 13.88 -5.62
CA LYS A 116 -0.15 14.72 -4.69
C LYS A 116 -1.07 15.52 -3.76
N ILE A 117 -2.10 16.19 -4.32
CA ILE A 117 -3.00 17.06 -3.55
C ILE A 117 -3.89 16.26 -2.61
N TYR A 118 -4.57 15.24 -3.11
CA TYR A 118 -5.61 14.55 -2.34
C TYR A 118 -5.11 13.45 -1.43
N PHE A 119 -3.93 12.87 -1.72
CA PHE A 119 -3.43 11.71 -0.98
C PHE A 119 -2.07 11.97 -0.33
N CYS A 120 -1.05 12.41 -1.09
CA CYS A 120 0.29 12.57 -0.52
C CYS A 120 0.39 13.72 0.49
N GLN A 121 -0.30 14.83 0.27
CA GLN A 121 -0.26 15.99 1.16
C GLN A 121 -0.78 15.68 2.57
N PHE A 122 -1.73 14.76 2.68
CA PHE A 122 -2.36 14.35 3.94
C PHE A 122 -2.01 12.93 4.35
N LYS A 123 -0.94 12.35 3.81
CA LYS A 123 -0.59 10.95 4.04
C LYS A 123 -0.43 10.59 5.52
N GLU A 124 0.17 11.45 6.34
CA GLU A 124 0.31 11.24 7.78
C GLU A 124 -1.05 11.26 8.50
N ASP A 125 -1.97 12.14 8.09
CA ASP A 125 -3.33 12.15 8.65
C ASP A 125 -4.13 10.92 8.20
N ILE A 126 -3.96 10.48 6.95
CA ILE A 126 -4.64 9.30 6.41
C ILE A 126 -4.22 8.04 7.16
N VAL A 127 -2.94 7.84 7.45
CA VAL A 127 -2.46 6.66 8.18
C VAL A 127 -2.80 6.67 9.66
N ARG A 128 -3.29 7.81 10.15
CA ARG A 128 -3.81 7.98 11.52
C ARG A 128 -5.30 8.33 11.53
N PHE A 129 -6.01 8.00 10.45
CA PHE A 129 -7.44 8.26 10.31
C PHE A 129 -8.25 7.63 11.44
N ASP A 130 -7.94 6.37 11.80
CA ASP A 130 -8.54 5.67 12.95
C ASP A 130 -7.46 4.81 13.60
N GLU A 131 -6.72 5.42 14.53
CA GLU A 131 -5.57 4.78 15.18
C GLU A 131 -5.97 3.51 15.95
N ASN A 132 -7.17 3.47 16.53
CA ASN A 132 -7.66 2.28 17.20
C ASN A 132 -7.91 1.14 16.21
N LYS A 133 -8.45 1.47 15.03
CA LYS A 133 -8.67 0.50 13.97
C LYS A 133 -7.36 -0.03 13.38
N ALA A 134 -6.38 0.87 13.16
CA ALA A 134 -5.03 0.50 12.73
C ALA A 134 -4.39 -0.47 13.72
N TRP A 135 -4.43 -0.12 15.00
CA TRP A 135 -3.89 -0.91 16.08
C TRP A 135 -4.47 -2.32 16.12
N GLN A 136 -5.80 -2.42 16.17
CA GLN A 136 -6.49 -3.72 16.24
C GLN A 136 -6.31 -4.55 14.96
N SER A 137 -6.28 -3.90 13.80
CA SER A 137 -6.08 -4.56 12.50
C SER A 137 -4.69 -5.20 12.42
N VAL A 138 -3.64 -4.47 12.82
CA VAL A 138 -2.25 -4.98 12.82
C VAL A 138 -2.10 -6.14 13.80
N ILE A 139 -2.60 -6.01 15.02
CA ILE A 139 -2.56 -7.07 16.02
C ILE A 139 -3.29 -8.32 15.52
N GLY A 140 -4.51 -8.14 14.99
CA GLY A 140 -5.31 -9.26 14.48
C GLY A 140 -4.62 -10.00 13.33
N GLN A 141 -4.04 -9.26 12.38
CA GLN A 141 -3.28 -9.82 11.26
C GLN A 141 -2.04 -10.59 11.75
N ALA A 142 -1.27 -10.01 12.68
CA ALA A 142 -0.06 -10.63 13.21
C ALA A 142 -0.38 -11.96 13.92
N ILE A 143 -1.34 -11.96 14.84
CA ILE A 143 -1.75 -13.15 15.59
C ILE A 143 -2.27 -14.24 14.64
N HIS A 144 -3.14 -13.86 13.68
CA HIS A 144 -3.68 -14.82 12.71
C HIS A 144 -2.58 -15.51 11.91
N THR A 145 -1.65 -14.74 11.35
CA THR A 145 -0.54 -15.26 10.54
C THR A 145 0.40 -16.15 11.34
N LEU A 146 0.76 -15.75 12.57
CA LEU A 146 1.63 -16.52 13.46
C LEU A 146 0.99 -17.83 13.92
N LYS A 147 -0.33 -17.85 14.17
CA LYS A 147 -1.07 -19.08 14.52
C LYS A 147 -1.13 -20.07 13.36
N GLN A 148 -1.26 -19.58 12.13
CA GLN A 148 -1.29 -20.45 10.94
C GLN A 148 0.08 -21.04 10.61
N ASN A 149 1.15 -20.30 10.83
CA ASN A 149 2.50 -20.68 10.40
C ASN A 149 3.54 -20.41 11.52
N PRO A 150 3.45 -21.12 12.67
CA PRO A 150 4.20 -20.78 13.87
C PRO A 150 5.70 -21.02 13.78
N THR A 151 6.16 -21.78 12.78
CA THR A 151 7.59 -22.10 12.58
C THR A 151 8.19 -21.43 11.33
N ASN A 152 7.38 -20.75 10.52
CA ASN A 152 7.84 -20.12 9.28
C ASN A 152 8.64 -18.85 9.56
N GLY A 153 9.91 -18.82 9.19
CA GLY A 153 10.79 -17.69 9.45
C GLY A 153 10.36 -16.39 8.80
N LYS A 154 9.77 -16.42 7.57
CA LYS A 154 9.19 -15.24 6.90
C LYS A 154 8.03 -14.64 7.74
N GLN A 155 7.19 -15.49 8.34
CA GLN A 155 6.05 -15.06 9.15
C GLN A 155 6.47 -14.56 10.53
N ILE A 156 7.44 -15.21 11.17
CA ILE A 156 8.04 -14.76 12.44
C ILE A 156 8.72 -13.40 12.24
N SER A 157 9.54 -13.26 11.18
CA SER A 157 10.15 -11.97 10.81
C SER A 157 9.09 -10.87 10.63
N ASN A 158 8.00 -11.16 9.93
CA ASN A 158 6.90 -10.21 9.77
C ASN A 158 6.21 -9.88 11.11
N GLY A 159 6.04 -10.85 12.00
CA GLY A 159 5.51 -10.63 13.35
C GLY A 159 6.35 -9.65 14.14
N TYR A 160 7.69 -9.82 14.20
CA TYR A 160 8.60 -8.88 14.86
C TYR A 160 8.53 -7.49 14.23
N ARG A 161 8.47 -7.40 12.89
CA ARG A 161 8.31 -6.11 12.19
C ARG A 161 7.02 -5.40 12.59
N LEU A 162 5.91 -6.13 12.67
CA LEU A 162 4.62 -5.57 13.07
C LEU A 162 4.59 -5.15 14.54
N LEU A 163 5.27 -5.88 15.42
CA LEU A 163 5.44 -5.48 16.82
C LEU A 163 6.21 -4.17 16.92
N TYR A 164 7.35 -4.08 16.24
CA TYR A 164 8.13 -2.86 16.15
C TYR A 164 7.32 -1.69 15.58
N PHE A 165 6.56 -1.93 14.51
CA PHE A 165 5.65 -0.94 13.95
C PHE A 165 4.69 -0.39 15.02
N LEU A 166 4.03 -1.25 15.79
CA LEU A 166 3.08 -0.82 16.81
C LEU A 166 3.74 -0.01 17.93
N GLU A 167 4.93 -0.39 18.36
CA GLU A 167 5.68 0.35 19.37
C GLU A 167 5.96 1.80 18.91
N GLN A 168 6.48 1.98 17.68
CA GLN A 168 6.76 3.30 17.11
C GLN A 168 5.47 4.09 16.81
N TYR A 169 4.44 3.41 16.32
CA TYR A 169 3.14 4.01 16.01
C TYR A 169 2.46 4.57 17.27
N LYS A 170 2.57 3.85 18.40
CA LYS A 170 2.08 4.27 19.72
C LYS A 170 2.79 5.53 20.21
N GLU A 171 4.09 5.67 19.96
CA GLU A 171 4.89 6.86 20.30
C GLU A 171 4.57 8.07 19.43
N GLY A 172 3.73 7.94 18.41
CA GLY A 172 3.35 9.02 17.52
C GLY A 172 4.39 9.38 16.46
N LYS A 173 5.36 8.49 16.20
CA LYS A 173 6.40 8.73 15.19
C LYS A 173 5.82 8.84 13.77
N PRO A 174 6.49 9.53 12.83
CA PRO A 174 6.13 9.54 11.42
C PRO A 174 5.95 8.12 10.88
N TYR A 175 4.94 7.91 10.05
CA TYR A 175 4.59 6.56 9.57
C TYR A 175 5.75 5.86 8.86
N LEU A 176 6.56 6.61 8.11
CA LEU A 176 7.72 6.05 7.42
C LEU A 176 8.75 5.47 8.40
N GLU A 177 8.90 6.07 9.59
CA GLU A 177 9.76 5.54 10.65
C GLU A 177 9.14 4.30 11.29
N CYS A 178 7.80 4.25 11.40
CA CYS A 178 7.12 3.07 11.93
C CYS A 178 7.28 1.84 11.03
N ILE A 179 7.25 2.00 9.71
CA ILE A 179 7.34 0.87 8.77
C ILE A 179 8.77 0.41 8.50
N LYS A 180 9.77 1.28 8.64
CA LYS A 180 11.18 0.95 8.41
C LYS A 180 11.84 0.52 9.74
N PRO A 181 12.36 -0.71 9.84
CA PRO A 181 13.10 -1.14 11.03
C PRO A 181 14.40 -0.36 11.15
N THR A 182 14.93 -0.23 12.39
CA THR A 182 16.29 0.24 12.62
C THR A 182 17.30 -0.75 12.04
N GLU A 183 18.57 -0.33 11.86
CA GLU A 183 19.61 -1.22 11.32
C GLU A 183 19.77 -2.50 12.15
N GLU A 184 19.74 -2.37 13.48
CA GLU A 184 19.82 -3.51 14.41
C GLU A 184 18.65 -4.48 14.23
N ASN A 185 17.43 -3.97 14.22
CA ASN A 185 16.22 -4.76 13.99
C ASN A 185 16.19 -5.37 12.60
N LEU A 186 16.67 -4.65 11.58
CA LEU A 186 16.72 -5.12 10.21
C LEU A 186 17.60 -6.39 10.09
N ALA A 187 18.77 -6.40 10.70
CA ALA A 187 19.66 -7.56 10.69
C ALA A 187 18.97 -8.81 11.25
N THR A 188 18.28 -8.67 12.38
CA THR A 188 17.50 -9.76 13.01
C THR A 188 16.34 -10.22 12.12
N LEU A 189 15.58 -9.29 11.53
CA LEU A 189 14.47 -9.61 10.62
C LEU A 189 14.94 -10.38 9.39
N LEU A 190 16.07 -9.97 8.78
CA LEU A 190 16.65 -10.65 7.63
C LEU A 190 17.17 -12.04 7.98
N GLN A 191 17.74 -12.22 9.19
CA GLN A 191 18.17 -13.54 9.67
C GLN A 191 16.97 -14.48 9.83
N PHE A 192 15.91 -14.06 10.50
CA PHE A 192 14.69 -14.88 10.62
C PHE A 192 14.09 -15.22 9.26
N LYS A 193 14.00 -14.25 8.37
CA LYS A 193 13.41 -14.43 7.04
C LYS A 193 14.15 -15.44 6.16
N LYS A 194 15.48 -15.62 6.37
CA LYS A 194 16.30 -16.62 5.68
C LYS A 194 16.10 -18.04 6.22
N CYS A 195 15.58 -18.19 7.43
CA CYS A 195 15.34 -19.50 8.02
C CYS A 195 14.03 -20.09 7.52
N SER A 196 14.10 -21.29 6.94
CA SER A 196 12.89 -22.01 6.48
C SER A 196 12.03 -22.47 7.66
N CYS A 197 12.65 -22.79 8.79
CA CYS A 197 11.98 -23.27 9.99
C CYS A 197 12.69 -22.73 11.25
N LEU A 198 11.89 -22.18 12.16
CA LEU A 198 12.31 -21.68 13.47
C LEU A 198 11.53 -22.39 14.59
N SER A 199 11.97 -22.22 15.85
CA SER A 199 11.20 -22.69 16.99
C SER A 199 9.83 -22.00 17.08
N ALA A 200 8.78 -22.76 17.31
CA ALA A 200 7.42 -22.23 17.54
C ALA A 200 7.32 -21.32 18.78
N ASN A 201 8.31 -21.36 19.67
CA ASN A 201 8.37 -20.47 20.82
C ASN A 201 8.43 -18.99 20.42
N TYR A 202 9.13 -18.66 19.32
CA TYR A 202 9.14 -17.28 18.81
C TYR A 202 7.75 -16.77 18.46
N ALA A 203 6.94 -17.61 17.79
CA ALA A 203 5.56 -17.23 17.44
C ALA A 203 4.69 -17.13 18.70
N LYS A 204 4.88 -18.02 19.68
CA LYS A 204 4.17 -18.01 20.96
C LYS A 204 4.45 -16.71 21.73
N ASP A 205 5.72 -16.36 21.91
CA ASP A 205 6.13 -15.14 22.62
C ASP A 205 5.58 -13.88 21.93
N LEU A 206 5.62 -13.83 20.60
CA LEU A 206 5.04 -12.72 19.85
C LEU A 206 3.52 -12.63 20.04
N ILE A 207 2.81 -13.76 19.99
CA ILE A 207 1.35 -13.80 20.20
C ILE A 207 1.00 -13.28 21.60
N GLU A 208 1.72 -13.69 22.64
CA GLU A 208 1.52 -13.23 24.02
C GLU A 208 1.70 -11.70 24.09
N ARG A 209 2.76 -11.13 23.51
CA ARG A 209 2.97 -9.69 23.46
C ARG A 209 1.86 -8.94 22.70
N PHE A 210 1.38 -9.48 21.57
CA PHE A 210 0.26 -8.88 20.85
C PHE A 210 -1.05 -8.95 21.63
N GLU A 211 -1.30 -10.03 22.37
CA GLU A 211 -2.50 -10.16 23.22
C GLU A 211 -2.48 -9.10 24.35
N GLU A 212 -1.33 -8.84 24.99
CA GLU A 212 -1.18 -7.78 26.00
C GLU A 212 -1.43 -6.39 25.41
N MET A 213 -1.07 -6.15 24.14
CA MET A 213 -1.28 -4.87 23.49
C MET A 213 -2.74 -4.60 23.11
N LYS A 214 -3.63 -5.57 23.11
CA LYS A 214 -5.02 -5.41 22.67
C LYS A 214 -5.83 -4.42 23.51
N GLU A 215 -5.50 -4.25 24.78
CA GLU A 215 -6.24 -3.38 25.69
C GLU A 215 -5.91 -1.89 25.49
N PHE A 216 -4.82 -1.57 24.81
CA PHE A 216 -4.44 -0.18 24.56
C PHE A 216 -5.43 0.53 23.64
N ARG A 217 -5.72 1.80 23.94
CA ARG A 217 -6.64 2.65 23.15
C ARG A 217 -6.06 4.03 22.95
N PHE A 218 -6.17 4.52 21.72
CA PHE A 218 -5.90 5.90 21.37
C PHE A 218 -7.13 6.79 21.69
N PRO A 219 -6.93 8.08 21.96
CA PRO A 219 -8.03 9.05 22.03
C PRO A 219 -8.81 9.09 20.70
N LYS A 220 -10.13 9.25 20.79
CA LYS A 220 -10.97 9.42 19.60
C LYS A 220 -10.69 10.77 18.96
N LYS A 221 -10.61 10.78 17.63
CA LYS A 221 -10.44 11.99 16.80
C LYS A 221 -11.69 12.23 15.94
N ASP A 222 -11.99 13.50 15.68
CA ASP A 222 -12.97 13.86 14.64
C ASP A 222 -12.28 13.89 13.27
N ASN A 223 -12.64 12.95 12.44
CA ASN A 223 -12.10 12.78 11.09
C ASN A 223 -13.06 13.23 9.99
N SER A 224 -14.10 13.98 10.32
CA SER A 224 -15.14 14.41 9.35
C SER A 224 -14.54 15.20 8.19
N LYS A 225 -13.64 16.14 8.47
CA LYS A 225 -12.96 16.94 7.44
C LYS A 225 -12.09 16.08 6.52
N LEU A 226 -11.26 15.19 7.08
CA LEU A 226 -10.41 14.30 6.31
C LEU A 226 -11.24 13.29 5.51
N ASN A 227 -12.35 12.79 6.08
CA ASN A 227 -13.28 11.93 5.36
C ASN A 227 -13.87 12.60 4.13
N ASN A 228 -14.30 13.87 4.25
CA ASN A 228 -14.80 14.65 3.13
C ASN A 228 -13.72 14.92 2.09
N TRP A 229 -12.50 15.23 2.53
CA TRP A 229 -11.36 15.41 1.64
C TRP A 229 -11.06 14.18 0.79
N LEU A 230 -11.00 13.00 1.41
CA LEU A 230 -10.80 11.74 0.70
C LEU A 230 -11.93 11.42 -0.30
N ASN A 231 -13.17 11.72 0.06
CA ASN A 231 -14.31 11.57 -0.86
C ASN A 231 -14.19 12.52 -2.05
N ASN A 232 -13.77 13.78 -1.82
CA ASN A 232 -13.49 14.72 -2.90
C ASN A 232 -12.38 14.19 -3.82
N GLY A 233 -11.34 13.54 -3.29
CA GLY A 233 -10.30 12.90 -4.09
C GLY A 233 -10.84 11.87 -5.08
N ILE A 234 -11.82 11.06 -4.66
CA ILE A 234 -12.51 10.12 -5.56
C ILE A 234 -13.28 10.89 -6.64
N GLU A 235 -14.11 11.85 -6.24
CA GLU A 235 -14.96 12.62 -7.16
C GLU A 235 -14.13 13.34 -8.21
N TYR A 236 -13.06 14.03 -7.80
CA TYR A 236 -12.18 14.73 -8.74
C TYR A 236 -11.42 13.78 -9.66
N SER A 237 -11.02 12.60 -9.18
CA SER A 237 -10.39 11.59 -10.04
C SER A 237 -11.29 11.15 -11.18
N ILE A 238 -12.56 10.91 -10.87
CA ILE A 238 -13.58 10.48 -11.85
C ILE A 238 -13.89 11.59 -12.84
N ARG A 239 -14.10 12.82 -12.36
CA ARG A 239 -14.34 14.00 -13.22
C ARG A 239 -13.14 14.27 -14.13
N HIS A 240 -11.93 14.08 -13.63
CA HIS A 240 -10.71 14.26 -14.42
C HIS A 240 -10.64 13.29 -15.59
N LEU A 241 -10.90 11.99 -15.35
CA LEU A 241 -10.99 10.98 -16.40
C LEU A 241 -12.06 11.34 -17.44
N ASP A 242 -13.24 11.76 -17.01
CA ASP A 242 -14.32 12.14 -17.91
C ASP A 242 -13.93 13.34 -18.81
N ASN A 243 -13.22 14.32 -18.23
CA ASN A 243 -12.71 15.48 -18.98
C ASN A 243 -11.62 15.09 -19.98
N ILE A 244 -10.68 14.21 -19.61
CA ILE A 244 -9.64 13.68 -20.51
C ILE A 244 -10.29 13.04 -21.73
N ARG A 245 -11.33 12.24 -21.54
CA ARG A 245 -12.03 11.52 -22.62
C ARG A 245 -12.89 12.40 -23.52
N LYS A 246 -13.42 13.50 -22.97
CA LYS A 246 -14.18 14.48 -23.77
C LYS A 246 -13.28 15.39 -24.60
N GLU A 247 -12.07 15.69 -24.11
CA GLU A 247 -11.13 16.61 -24.74
C GLU A 247 -9.73 15.97 -24.89
N PRO A 248 -9.59 14.86 -25.62
CA PRO A 248 -8.33 14.08 -25.67
C PRO A 248 -7.16 14.86 -26.30
N TRP A 249 -7.42 15.91 -27.07
CA TRP A 249 -6.40 16.76 -27.70
C TRP A 249 -5.71 17.71 -26.71
N ARG A 250 -6.37 18.11 -25.62
CA ARG A 250 -5.87 19.07 -24.63
C ARG A 250 -4.69 18.50 -23.81
N TRP A 251 -4.67 17.19 -23.58
CA TRP A 251 -3.70 16.52 -22.73
C TRP A 251 -2.46 16.01 -23.45
N LYS A 252 -2.46 16.00 -24.80
CA LYS A 252 -1.28 15.62 -25.59
C LYS A 252 -0.19 16.69 -25.61
N TYR A 253 -0.53 17.95 -25.34
CA TYR A 253 0.42 19.05 -25.37
C TYR A 253 1.16 19.32 -24.06
N ASP A 254 0.58 18.94 -22.90
CA ASP A 254 1.20 19.20 -21.60
C ASP A 254 2.22 18.13 -21.18
N GLY A 255 2.29 16.98 -21.88
CA GLY A 255 3.21 15.87 -21.58
C GLY A 255 4.57 15.93 -22.25
N GLU A 256 4.76 16.79 -23.26
CA GLU A 256 6.03 16.87 -24.01
C GLU A 256 7.02 17.92 -23.49
N SER A 257 6.62 18.77 -22.52
CA SER A 257 7.49 19.87 -22.03
C SER A 257 8.45 19.50 -20.89
N ASP A 258 8.30 18.33 -20.25
CA ASP A 258 9.09 17.96 -19.06
C ASP A 258 10.24 16.96 -19.29
N LEU A 259 10.55 16.61 -20.56
CA LEU A 259 11.63 15.67 -20.89
C LEU A 259 12.97 16.33 -21.26
N SER A 260 13.12 17.67 -21.14
CA SER A 260 14.34 18.38 -21.59
C SER A 260 15.25 18.92 -20.48
N GLU A 261 14.95 18.73 -19.19
CA GLU A 261 15.84 19.21 -18.13
C GLU A 261 16.15 18.12 -17.09
N THR A 262 17.01 17.17 -17.45
CA THR A 262 17.95 16.53 -16.52
C THR A 262 19.15 16.02 -17.32
N LYS A 263 20.12 16.89 -17.48
CA LYS A 263 21.52 16.53 -17.75
C LYS A 263 22.28 16.56 -16.44
#